data_399fd4737f478ef4f1e87cbc85880583
#
_entry.id   399fd4737f478ef4f1e87cbc85880583
#
_cell.length_a   1.000
_cell.length_b   1.000
_cell.length_c   1.000
_cell.angle_alpha   90.00
_cell.angle_beta   90.00
_cell.angle_gamma   90.00
#
_symmetry.space_group_name_H-M   'P 1'
#
loop_
_entity.id
_entity.type
_entity.pdbx_description
1 polymer ?
#
loop_
_entity_poly.entity_id
_entity_poly.type
_entity_poly.pdbx_seq_one_letter_code
_entity_poly.pdbx_strand_id
1 'polypeptide(L)'
;MLKYLEPLDWLPTAEDLPESDEKPVDSELQRLVADLLRNILAGIFKGRTDWFFGIDMGVYYSPDEPAIAPDGFLSIGVKSVKTKGLRTSYVLWEEDGVIPQFVLEVVSKSYRGEYTSKKDLYRNLGVLYYVVYNPIRRRKNTLEVYRLVQEQYVPVIGNPIWMPEIGLGIGKDEYTHQDRDREWLFWYDEKGDRYLTPDEQIDEKHQQVQQAKQQTQQAKQQTQQAKQQTKLIQEELDQEKVRSQKFADRLRQLGINLDEL
;
A
#
# COMPACT_ATOMS: atom_id res chain seq x y z
N MET A 1 11.16 26.02 17.58
CA MET A 1 10.57 26.90 16.57
C MET A 1 11.62 27.18 15.51
N LEU A 2 11.39 26.67 14.27
CA LEU A 2 12.33 26.86 13.17
C LEU A 2 12.54 28.36 12.91
N LYS A 3 13.77 28.81 12.96
CA LYS A 3 14.13 30.21 12.74
C LYS A 3 14.10 30.66 11.28
N TYR A 4 13.99 29.68 10.33
CA TYR A 4 14.19 29.91 8.90
C TYR A 4 12.98 29.40 8.13
N LEU A 5 11.99 30.29 7.92
CA LEU A 5 10.77 30.02 7.14
C LEU A 5 10.85 30.56 5.70
N GLU A 6 11.89 31.32 5.35
CA GLU A 6 12.06 31.85 3.99
C GLU A 6 13.35 31.28 3.37
N PRO A 7 13.32 30.94 2.05
CA PRO A 7 14.53 30.58 1.33
C PRO A 7 15.47 31.80 1.32
N LEU A 8 16.48 31.74 2.14
CA LEU A 8 17.53 32.72 2.16
C LEU A 8 18.62 32.23 1.21
N ASP A 9 18.99 33.05 0.20
CA ASP A 9 19.98 32.71 -0.85
C ASP A 9 21.35 32.28 -0.33
N TRP A 10 21.63 32.48 0.97
CA TRP A 10 22.88 32.11 1.62
C TRP A 10 22.83 30.76 2.35
N LEU A 11 21.65 30.10 2.45
CA LEU A 11 21.56 28.78 3.06
C LEU A 11 22.08 27.70 2.09
N PRO A 12 22.78 26.67 2.62
CA PRO A 12 23.25 25.57 1.78
C PRO A 12 22.07 24.79 1.20
N THR A 13 22.22 24.33 -0.03
CA THR A 13 21.24 23.48 -0.71
C THR A 13 21.48 21.99 -0.35
N ALA A 14 20.54 21.13 -0.70
CA ALA A 14 20.73 19.70 -0.56
C ALA A 14 21.94 19.16 -1.34
N GLU A 15 22.36 19.83 -2.40
CA GLU A 15 23.56 19.48 -3.18
C GLU A 15 24.87 19.85 -2.47
N ASP A 16 24.82 20.84 -1.57
CA ASP A 16 25.98 21.31 -0.78
C ASP A 16 26.18 20.52 0.51
N LEU A 17 25.20 19.70 0.91
CA LEU A 17 25.16 19.02 2.20
C LEU A 17 25.40 17.50 2.05
N PRO A 18 26.05 16.83 3.02
CA PRO A 18 26.17 15.38 3.03
C PRO A 18 24.82 14.65 2.90
N GLU A 19 24.78 13.55 2.16
CA GLU A 19 23.55 12.79 1.92
C GLU A 19 23.06 12.02 3.15
N SER A 20 23.96 11.71 4.10
CA SER A 20 23.65 10.93 5.31
C SER A 20 24.39 11.48 6.54
N ASP A 21 24.11 10.92 7.71
CA ASP A 21 24.80 11.24 8.98
C ASP A 21 26.17 10.53 9.11
N GLU A 22 26.71 9.96 8.05
CA GLU A 22 27.97 9.21 7.97
C GLU A 22 28.03 7.96 8.89
N LYS A 23 26.92 7.57 9.50
CA LYS A 23 26.83 6.35 10.30
C LYS A 23 26.35 5.19 9.45
N PRO A 24 27.06 4.04 9.48
CA PRO A 24 26.65 2.89 8.68
C PRO A 24 25.29 2.34 9.13
N VAL A 25 24.49 1.83 8.18
CA VAL A 25 23.26 1.09 8.46
C VAL A 25 23.60 -0.15 9.26
N ASP A 26 22.95 -0.33 10.41
CA ASP A 26 23.31 -1.37 11.37
C ASP A 26 22.84 -2.77 10.99
N SER A 27 21.76 -2.86 10.20
CA SER A 27 21.20 -4.16 9.85
C SER A 27 20.34 -4.09 8.60
N GLU A 28 20.34 -5.19 7.85
CA GLU A 28 19.43 -5.41 6.72
C GLU A 28 17.96 -5.18 7.09
N LEU A 29 17.58 -5.49 8.32
CA LEU A 29 16.22 -5.37 8.80
C LEU A 29 15.69 -3.93 8.81
N GLN A 30 16.53 -2.95 9.18
CA GLN A 30 16.15 -1.53 9.17
C GLN A 30 15.68 -1.11 7.78
N ARG A 31 16.45 -1.46 6.77
CA ARG A 31 16.13 -1.17 5.39
C ARG A 31 14.90 -1.93 4.90
N LEU A 32 14.78 -3.22 5.17
CA LEU A 32 13.65 -4.04 4.73
C LEU A 32 12.32 -3.54 5.28
N VAL A 33 12.28 -3.15 6.56
CA VAL A 33 11.07 -2.61 7.19
C VAL A 33 10.65 -1.29 6.53
N ALA A 34 11.59 -0.38 6.35
CA ALA A 34 11.31 0.92 5.75
C ALA A 34 10.93 0.80 4.26
N ASP A 35 11.59 -0.08 3.50
CA ASP A 35 11.25 -0.36 2.09
C ASP A 35 9.87 -0.98 1.95
N LEU A 36 9.48 -1.91 2.83
CA LEU A 36 8.15 -2.52 2.83
C LEU A 36 7.07 -1.45 3.05
N LEU A 37 7.23 -0.60 4.06
CA LEU A 37 6.30 0.49 4.33
C LEU A 37 6.20 1.48 3.17
N ARG A 38 7.32 1.86 2.56
CA ARG A 38 7.34 2.75 1.39
C ARG A 38 6.61 2.15 0.20
N ASN A 39 6.83 0.86 -0.07
CA ASN A 39 6.21 0.18 -1.22
C ASN A 39 4.69 0.07 -1.06
N ILE A 40 4.20 -0.19 0.15
CA ILE A 40 2.76 -0.19 0.46
C ILE A 40 2.20 1.24 0.29
N LEU A 41 2.88 2.28 0.82
CA LEU A 41 2.48 3.67 0.66
C LEU A 41 2.35 4.10 -0.80
N ALA A 42 3.25 3.66 -1.67
CA ALA A 42 3.18 3.95 -3.10
C ALA A 42 1.88 3.44 -3.73
N GLY A 43 1.32 2.34 -3.23
CA GLY A 43 0.01 1.83 -3.60
C GLY A 43 -1.13 2.67 -3.03
N ILE A 44 -1.09 2.99 -1.72
CA ILE A 44 -2.10 3.78 -1.00
C ILE A 44 -2.21 5.19 -1.59
N PHE A 45 -1.08 5.85 -1.81
CA PHE A 45 -1.00 7.23 -2.29
C PHE A 45 -0.86 7.33 -3.81
N LYS A 46 -1.25 6.27 -4.54
CA LYS A 46 -1.25 6.28 -6.00
C LYS A 46 -2.01 7.49 -6.57
N GLY A 47 -1.32 8.30 -7.37
CA GLY A 47 -1.87 9.51 -7.96
C GLY A 47 -1.75 10.78 -7.10
N ARG A 48 -1.31 10.69 -5.86
CA ARG A 48 -0.91 11.85 -5.05
C ARG A 48 0.51 12.30 -5.42
N THR A 49 0.71 13.61 -5.39
CA THR A 49 2.01 14.25 -5.72
C THR A 49 2.54 15.11 -4.57
N ASP A 50 1.91 14.99 -3.39
CA ASP A 50 2.12 15.85 -2.23
C ASP A 50 2.69 15.09 -1.01
N TRP A 51 3.46 14.04 -1.25
CA TRP A 51 4.06 13.23 -0.18
C TRP A 51 5.46 12.75 -0.55
N PHE A 52 6.26 12.45 0.48
CA PHE A 52 7.57 11.86 0.34
C PHE A 52 7.85 10.90 1.50
N PHE A 53 8.37 9.71 1.21
CA PHE A 53 8.86 8.78 2.21
C PHE A 53 10.37 8.58 2.01
N GLY A 54 11.16 9.13 2.93
CA GLY A 54 12.61 8.99 2.97
C GLY A 54 13.03 7.76 3.77
N ILE A 55 14.14 7.14 3.35
CA ILE A 55 14.74 5.98 4.00
C ILE A 55 16.23 6.27 4.15
N ASP A 56 16.74 6.20 5.37
CA ASP A 56 18.17 6.38 5.67
C ASP A 56 18.74 7.64 4.98
N MET A 57 17.98 8.71 5.02
CA MET A 57 18.27 9.97 4.35
C MET A 57 18.50 11.06 5.36
N GLY A 58 19.55 11.87 5.16
CA GLY A 58 19.83 13.03 6.00
C GLY A 58 18.69 14.04 5.99
N VAL A 59 18.17 14.36 7.18
CA VAL A 59 17.19 15.41 7.42
C VAL A 59 17.91 16.59 8.06
N TYR A 60 18.02 17.70 7.34
CA TYR A 60 18.60 18.94 7.78
C TYR A 60 17.51 19.89 8.29
N TYR A 61 17.61 20.26 9.56
CA TYR A 61 16.65 21.11 10.27
C TYR A 61 17.24 22.47 10.70
N SER A 62 18.55 22.58 10.65
CA SER A 62 19.31 23.80 10.88
C SER A 62 20.59 23.76 10.06
N PRO A 63 21.05 24.88 9.48
CA PRO A 63 22.33 24.93 8.77
C PRO A 63 23.55 24.72 9.66
N ASP A 64 23.41 24.96 10.96
CA ASP A 64 24.49 24.89 11.95
C ASP A 64 24.55 23.54 12.69
N GLU A 65 23.60 22.66 12.46
CA GLU A 65 23.48 21.37 13.14
C GLU A 65 23.68 20.20 12.16
N PRO A 66 24.27 19.09 12.63
CA PRO A 66 24.42 17.92 11.79
C PRO A 66 23.05 17.34 11.39
N ALA A 67 23.00 16.68 10.23
CA ALA A 67 21.81 15.94 9.82
C ALA A 67 21.46 14.84 10.81
N ILE A 68 20.17 14.53 10.88
CA ILE A 68 19.68 13.28 11.45
C ILE A 68 19.20 12.38 10.31
N ALA A 69 19.53 11.09 10.40
CA ALA A 69 19.06 10.10 9.42
C ALA A 69 18.15 9.10 10.12
N PRO A 70 16.81 9.26 10.01
CA PRO A 70 15.88 8.25 10.50
C PRO A 70 15.87 7.04 9.56
N ASP A 71 15.60 5.85 10.10
CA ASP A 71 15.44 4.64 9.28
C ASP A 71 14.30 4.78 8.26
N GLY A 72 13.25 5.54 8.63
CA GLY A 72 12.17 5.92 7.71
C GLY A 72 11.44 7.18 8.18
N PHE A 73 10.96 7.99 7.25
CA PHE A 73 10.10 9.13 7.59
C PHE A 73 9.10 9.45 6.49
N LEU A 74 7.94 9.95 6.87
CA LEU A 74 6.89 10.41 5.96
C LEU A 74 6.64 11.90 6.13
N SER A 75 6.72 12.62 5.01
CA SER A 75 6.30 14.01 4.89
C SER A 75 5.11 14.11 3.94
N ILE A 76 4.05 14.78 4.38
CA ILE A 76 2.86 15.12 3.59
C ILE A 76 2.81 16.63 3.42
N GLY A 77 2.42 17.10 2.26
CA GLY A 77 2.44 18.52 1.91
C GLY A 77 3.72 18.97 1.20
N VAL A 78 4.56 18.02 0.77
CA VAL A 78 5.78 18.28 -0.02
C VAL A 78 5.66 17.72 -1.42
N LYS A 79 6.37 18.29 -2.40
CA LYS A 79 6.38 17.76 -3.75
C LYS A 79 7.04 16.37 -3.77
N SER A 80 6.35 15.34 -4.28
CA SER A 80 6.92 13.98 -4.40
C SER A 80 8.18 13.94 -5.26
N VAL A 81 8.25 14.79 -6.28
CA VAL A 81 9.39 14.90 -7.20
C VAL A 81 9.87 16.34 -7.23
N LYS A 82 11.14 16.56 -7.03
CA LYS A 82 11.76 17.89 -7.20
C LYS A 82 11.94 18.23 -8.69
N THR A 83 11.88 19.51 -8.99
CA THR A 83 12.00 20.03 -10.37
C THR A 83 13.37 19.73 -10.99
N LYS A 84 14.41 19.60 -10.17
CA LYS A 84 15.81 19.41 -10.58
C LYS A 84 16.39 18.05 -10.17
N GLY A 85 15.64 16.96 -10.28
CA GLY A 85 16.19 15.63 -10.03
C GLY A 85 15.70 14.94 -8.74
N LEU A 86 16.51 14.05 -8.18
CA LEU A 86 16.23 13.32 -6.96
C LEU A 86 16.67 14.12 -5.73
N ARG A 87 16.00 13.90 -4.60
CA ARG A 87 16.49 14.41 -3.31
C ARG A 87 17.74 13.63 -2.89
N THR A 88 18.82 14.32 -2.67
CA THR A 88 20.00 13.78 -2.00
C THR A 88 19.83 13.81 -0.48
N SER A 89 19.14 14.83 0.03
CA SER A 89 18.81 15.03 1.43
C SER A 89 17.44 15.69 1.58
N TYR A 90 16.83 15.58 2.74
CA TYR A 90 15.61 16.30 3.10
C TYR A 90 15.96 17.56 3.87
N VAL A 91 15.90 18.71 3.22
CA VAL A 91 16.31 19.99 3.76
C VAL A 91 15.08 20.82 4.05
N LEU A 92 14.77 21.10 5.34
CA LEU A 92 13.51 21.70 5.74
C LEU A 92 13.24 23.06 5.08
N TRP A 93 14.26 23.88 4.89
CA TRP A 93 14.10 25.19 4.22
C TRP A 93 13.94 25.11 2.70
N GLU A 94 14.20 23.96 2.08
CA GLU A 94 13.84 23.65 0.68
C GLU A 94 12.49 22.97 0.53
N GLU A 95 11.89 22.50 1.64
CA GLU A 95 10.60 21.82 1.70
C GLU A 95 9.53 22.69 2.37
N ASP A 96 9.60 24.01 2.18
CA ASP A 96 8.67 25.00 2.72
C ASP A 96 8.51 24.91 4.27
N GLY A 97 9.53 24.44 4.97
CA GLY A 97 9.53 24.23 6.41
C GLY A 97 8.72 23.02 6.88
N VAL A 98 8.32 22.14 5.97
CA VAL A 98 7.52 20.95 6.30
C VAL A 98 8.36 19.95 7.08
N ILE A 99 8.01 19.76 8.35
CA ILE A 99 8.59 18.77 9.24
C ILE A 99 7.95 17.41 8.90
N PRO A 100 8.72 16.30 8.82
CA PRO A 100 8.14 14.97 8.71
C PRO A 100 7.09 14.70 9.79
N GLN A 101 5.89 14.31 9.39
CA GLN A 101 4.82 14.02 10.34
C GLN A 101 4.98 12.67 11.02
N PHE A 102 5.70 11.75 10.39
CA PHE A 102 5.97 10.41 10.91
C PHE A 102 7.46 10.12 10.78
N VAL A 103 8.05 9.59 11.84
CA VAL A 103 9.43 9.10 11.86
C VAL A 103 9.46 7.71 12.46
N LEU A 104 10.21 6.82 11.81
CA LEU A 104 10.44 5.44 12.21
C LEU A 104 11.91 5.25 12.56
N GLU A 105 12.16 4.65 13.73
CA GLU A 105 13.44 4.10 14.13
C GLU A 105 13.30 2.59 14.36
N VAL A 106 14.13 1.80 13.73
CA VAL A 106 14.18 0.35 13.87
C VAL A 106 15.39 -0.02 14.71
N VAL A 107 15.16 -0.54 15.90
CA VAL A 107 16.21 -0.84 16.86
C VAL A 107 17.06 -2.02 16.38
N SER A 108 18.35 -1.80 16.27
CA SER A 108 19.36 -2.81 15.95
C SER A 108 19.87 -3.54 17.21
N LYS A 109 20.99 -4.25 17.06
CA LYS A 109 21.67 -4.93 18.21
C LYS A 109 22.10 -3.94 19.30
N SER A 110 22.43 -2.72 18.96
CA SER A 110 22.86 -1.66 19.88
C SER A 110 21.84 -0.53 19.90
N TYR A 111 21.53 -0.01 21.10
CA TYR A 111 20.70 1.19 21.22
C TYR A 111 21.53 2.42 20.81
N ARG A 112 20.95 3.27 19.96
CA ARG A 112 21.59 4.49 19.47
C ARG A 112 20.79 5.76 19.82
N GLY A 113 20.14 5.75 20.97
CA GLY A 113 19.36 6.88 21.46
C GLY A 113 17.88 6.90 21.03
N GLU A 114 17.37 5.82 20.45
CA GLU A 114 15.96 5.73 19.97
C GLU A 114 14.96 6.02 21.10
N TYR A 115 15.30 5.66 22.33
CA TYR A 115 14.43 5.87 23.49
C TYR A 115 14.77 7.14 24.29
N THR A 116 15.83 7.88 23.91
CA THR A 116 16.36 9.01 24.65
C THR A 116 16.68 10.19 23.74
N SER A 117 17.93 10.38 23.32
CA SER A 117 18.39 11.55 22.56
C SER A 117 17.68 11.74 21.22
N LYS A 118 17.46 10.68 20.43
CA LYS A 118 16.71 10.77 19.19
C LYS A 118 15.24 11.13 19.44
N LYS A 119 14.62 10.52 20.45
CA LYS A 119 13.24 10.84 20.83
C LYS A 119 13.08 12.30 21.25
N ASP A 120 14.03 12.82 22.06
CA ASP A 120 14.02 14.22 22.46
C ASP A 120 14.25 15.16 21.28
N LEU A 121 15.15 14.80 20.37
CA LEU A 121 15.42 15.57 19.17
C LEU A 121 14.19 15.65 18.26
N TYR A 122 13.55 14.52 17.92
CA TYR A 122 12.34 14.53 17.10
C TYR A 122 11.18 15.26 17.76
N ARG A 123 11.05 15.18 19.10
CA ARG A 123 10.10 15.99 19.85
C ARG A 123 10.35 17.49 19.68
N ASN A 124 11.59 17.91 19.82
CA ASN A 124 11.98 19.33 19.74
C ASN A 124 11.82 19.86 18.31
N LEU A 125 12.00 19.02 17.30
CA LEU A 125 11.71 19.34 15.89
C LEU A 125 10.21 19.50 15.63
N GLY A 126 9.35 18.87 16.42
CA GLY A 126 7.91 18.89 16.22
C GLY A 126 7.40 17.75 15.35
N VAL A 127 8.14 16.64 15.23
CA VAL A 127 7.67 15.43 14.57
C VAL A 127 6.43 14.92 15.27
N LEU A 128 5.32 14.75 14.54
CA LEU A 128 4.01 14.45 15.12
C LEU A 128 3.91 13.03 15.65
N TYR A 129 4.40 12.05 14.88
CA TYR A 129 4.42 10.64 15.26
C TYR A 129 5.83 10.08 15.24
N TYR A 130 6.28 9.66 16.39
CA TYR A 130 7.56 8.98 16.55
C TYR A 130 7.33 7.49 16.84
N VAL A 131 7.87 6.65 15.99
CA VAL A 131 7.67 5.20 16.04
C VAL A 131 9.00 4.50 16.27
N VAL A 132 9.05 3.64 17.27
CA VAL A 132 10.20 2.78 17.57
C VAL A 132 9.78 1.32 17.36
N TYR A 133 10.42 0.67 16.41
CA TYR A 133 10.21 -0.75 16.14
C TYR A 133 11.42 -1.57 16.62
N ASN A 134 11.21 -2.49 17.56
CA ASN A 134 12.25 -3.28 18.20
C ASN A 134 11.98 -4.79 18.07
N PRO A 135 12.20 -5.36 16.89
CA PRO A 135 11.86 -6.77 16.61
C PRO A 135 12.86 -7.79 17.17
N ILE A 136 13.97 -7.34 17.75
CA ILE A 136 15.08 -8.22 18.15
C ILE A 136 15.05 -8.50 19.66
N ARG A 137 14.62 -7.53 20.48
CA ARG A 137 14.75 -7.62 21.94
C ARG A 137 13.43 -7.90 22.64
N ARG A 138 13.34 -9.08 23.25
CA ARG A 138 12.12 -9.56 23.94
C ARG A 138 11.75 -8.84 25.26
N ARG A 139 12.60 -7.94 25.78
CA ARG A 139 12.37 -7.27 27.08
C ARG A 139 11.63 -5.95 26.98
N LYS A 140 11.40 -5.43 25.79
CA LYS A 140 10.63 -4.21 25.52
C LYS A 140 9.52 -4.52 24.54
N ASN A 141 8.54 -3.63 24.45
CA ASN A 141 7.52 -3.71 23.42
C ASN A 141 8.17 -3.71 22.04
N THR A 142 7.67 -4.55 21.16
CA THR A 142 8.18 -4.65 19.79
C THR A 142 7.85 -3.39 19.00
N LEU A 143 6.73 -2.74 19.29
CA LEU A 143 6.27 -1.50 18.66
C LEU A 143 5.89 -0.50 19.76
N GLU A 144 6.50 0.67 19.71
CA GLU A 144 6.13 1.83 20.54
C GLU A 144 5.83 3.00 19.61
N VAL A 145 4.67 3.60 19.77
CA VAL A 145 4.24 4.78 19.00
C VAL A 145 3.98 5.92 19.97
N TYR A 146 4.55 7.06 19.66
CA TYR A 146 4.40 8.29 20.43
C TYR A 146 3.78 9.37 19.55
N ARG A 147 2.76 10.04 20.08
CA ARG A 147 2.17 11.23 19.45
C ARG A 147 2.60 12.48 20.18
N LEU A 148 2.95 13.50 19.45
CA LEU A 148 3.28 14.81 20.00
C LEU A 148 2.00 15.55 20.42
N VAL A 149 1.88 15.85 21.71
CA VAL A 149 0.77 16.59 22.30
C VAL A 149 1.35 17.64 23.23
N GLN A 150 1.06 18.93 23.00
CA GLN A 150 1.58 20.03 23.83
C GLN A 150 3.10 19.93 24.12
N GLU A 151 3.87 19.75 23.04
CA GLU A 151 5.34 19.64 23.07
C GLU A 151 5.88 18.42 23.84
N GLN A 152 5.06 17.44 24.15
CA GLN A 152 5.45 16.19 24.81
C GLN A 152 5.02 14.97 24.00
N TYR A 153 5.87 13.94 23.96
CA TYR A 153 5.50 12.66 23.39
C TYR A 153 4.67 11.82 24.38
N VAL A 154 3.41 11.61 24.03
CA VAL A 154 2.49 10.74 24.77
C VAL A 154 2.46 9.38 24.06
N PRO A 155 2.67 8.25 24.78
CA PRO A 155 2.57 6.94 24.19
C PRO A 155 1.14 6.65 23.74
N VAL A 156 0.98 6.07 22.55
CA VAL A 156 -0.30 5.58 22.02
C VAL A 156 -0.28 4.06 22.05
N ILE A 157 -1.33 3.46 22.61
CA ILE A 157 -1.42 2.00 22.79
C ILE A 157 -2.42 1.42 21.80
N GLY A 158 -2.07 0.30 21.19
CA GLY A 158 -2.90 -0.44 20.23
C GLY A 158 -2.07 -1.27 19.25
N ASN A 159 -2.76 -2.05 18.45
CA ASN A 159 -2.23 -2.73 17.26
C ASN A 159 -3.43 -3.11 16.37
N PRO A 160 -3.67 -2.37 15.27
CA PRO A 160 -2.94 -1.18 14.83
C PRO A 160 -3.23 0.08 15.67
N ILE A 161 -2.38 1.10 15.48
CA ILE A 161 -2.55 2.43 16.05
C ILE A 161 -2.93 3.39 14.92
N TRP A 162 -4.12 3.98 15.00
CA TRP A 162 -4.59 4.97 14.03
C TRP A 162 -3.97 6.34 14.29
N MET A 163 -3.53 7.00 13.22
CA MET A 163 -2.87 8.31 13.22
C MET A 163 -3.70 9.28 12.35
N PRO A 164 -4.73 9.92 12.91
CA PRO A 164 -5.73 10.67 12.14
C PRO A 164 -5.14 11.82 11.31
N GLU A 165 -4.08 12.48 11.77
CA GLU A 165 -3.50 13.64 11.09
C GLU A 165 -2.79 13.25 9.77
N ILE A 166 -2.37 12.00 9.64
CA ILE A 166 -1.78 11.49 8.40
C ILE A 166 -2.72 10.54 7.64
N GLY A 167 -3.86 10.18 8.25
CA GLY A 167 -4.86 9.31 7.64
C GLY A 167 -4.39 7.86 7.45
N LEU A 168 -3.52 7.37 8.31
CA LEU A 168 -2.93 6.04 8.26
C LEU A 168 -2.85 5.42 9.66
N GLY A 169 -3.03 4.11 9.75
CA GLY A 169 -2.67 3.33 10.93
C GLY A 169 -1.31 2.64 10.75
N ILE A 170 -0.60 2.42 11.85
CA ILE A 170 0.62 1.61 11.89
C ILE A 170 0.43 0.44 12.85
N GLY A 171 0.84 -0.75 12.45
CA GLY A 171 0.69 -1.94 13.28
C GLY A 171 1.61 -3.05 12.83
N LYS A 172 1.55 -4.17 13.56
CA LYS A 172 2.36 -5.35 13.33
C LYS A 172 1.50 -6.51 12.87
N ASP A 173 2.04 -7.31 11.95
CA ASP A 173 1.41 -8.55 11.50
C ASP A 173 2.46 -9.58 11.12
N GLU A 174 2.15 -10.87 11.27
CA GLU A 174 2.99 -11.96 10.81
C GLU A 174 2.91 -12.07 9.29
N TYR A 175 4.06 -12.08 8.64
CA TYR A 175 4.13 -12.10 7.19
C TYR A 175 5.48 -12.64 6.71
N THR A 176 5.47 -13.35 5.58
CA THR A 176 6.67 -13.78 4.89
C THR A 176 7.09 -12.73 3.85
N HIS A 177 8.13 -11.98 4.14
CA HIS A 177 8.71 -10.99 3.23
C HIS A 177 10.13 -11.38 2.84
N GLN A 178 10.39 -11.52 1.54
CA GLN A 178 11.68 -11.95 0.99
C GLN A 178 12.25 -13.20 1.71
N ASP A 179 11.44 -14.26 1.78
CA ASP A 179 11.75 -15.56 2.43
C ASP A 179 12.05 -15.46 3.95
N ARG A 180 11.61 -14.38 4.60
CA ARG A 180 11.74 -14.17 6.04
C ARG A 180 10.39 -14.15 6.71
N ASP A 181 10.11 -15.22 7.43
CA ASP A 181 8.87 -15.41 8.18
C ASP A 181 9.01 -14.82 9.58
N ARG A 182 8.30 -13.70 9.82
CA ARG A 182 8.35 -12.96 11.09
C ARG A 182 7.28 -11.90 11.20
N GLU A 183 7.19 -11.23 12.34
CA GLU A 183 6.42 -10.01 12.54
C GLU A 183 7.05 -8.85 11.77
N TRP A 184 6.23 -8.13 10.96
CA TRP A 184 6.61 -6.95 10.19
C TRP A 184 5.69 -5.78 10.51
N LEU A 185 6.10 -4.55 10.17
CA LEU A 185 5.25 -3.37 10.22
C LEU A 185 4.44 -3.21 8.93
N PHE A 186 3.18 -2.80 9.11
CA PHE A 186 2.26 -2.53 8.02
C PHE A 186 1.48 -1.24 8.25
N TRP A 187 1.01 -0.66 7.15
CA TRP A 187 0.01 0.38 7.19
C TRP A 187 -1.39 -0.24 7.29
N TYR A 188 -2.28 0.49 7.96
CA TYR A 188 -3.67 0.11 8.18
C TYR A 188 -4.60 1.27 7.84
N ASP A 189 -5.83 0.96 7.44
CA ASP A 189 -6.86 1.96 7.23
C ASP A 189 -7.55 2.35 8.57
N GLU A 190 -8.51 3.29 8.48
CA GLU A 190 -9.28 3.76 9.64
C GLU A 190 -10.10 2.66 10.33
N LYS A 191 -10.46 1.60 9.60
CA LYS A 191 -11.21 0.46 10.16
C LYS A 191 -10.32 -0.55 10.85
N GLY A 192 -9.01 -0.43 10.70
CA GLY A 192 -8.03 -1.37 11.21
C GLY A 192 -7.75 -2.52 10.24
N ASP A 193 -8.14 -2.39 8.96
CA ASP A 193 -7.80 -3.36 7.93
C ASP A 193 -6.38 -3.08 7.39
N ARG A 194 -5.58 -4.13 7.30
CA ARG A 194 -4.20 -4.06 6.82
C ARG A 194 -4.18 -3.79 5.30
N TYR A 195 -3.39 -2.83 4.88
CA TYR A 195 -3.11 -2.65 3.46
C TYR A 195 -2.24 -3.78 2.91
N LEU A 196 -2.62 -4.27 1.74
CA LEU A 196 -1.89 -5.33 1.05
C LEU A 196 -0.56 -4.83 0.50
N THR A 197 0.43 -5.71 0.51
CA THR A 197 1.68 -5.49 -0.20
C THR A 197 1.45 -5.49 -1.72
N PRO A 198 2.39 -4.92 -2.52
CA PRO A 198 2.29 -5.01 -3.98
C PRO A 198 2.18 -6.45 -4.50
N ASP A 199 2.89 -7.39 -3.88
CA ASP A 199 2.87 -8.80 -4.28
C ASP A 199 1.50 -9.43 -4.00
N GLU A 200 0.93 -9.21 -2.80
CA GLU A 200 -0.43 -9.66 -2.47
C GLU A 200 -1.48 -9.07 -3.43
N GLN A 201 -1.35 -7.79 -3.82
CA GLN A 201 -2.24 -7.16 -4.79
C GLN A 201 -2.14 -7.80 -6.19
N ILE A 202 -0.94 -8.20 -6.60
CA ILE A 202 -0.70 -8.91 -7.85
C ILE A 202 -1.35 -10.30 -7.80
N ASP A 203 -1.16 -11.03 -6.71
CA ASP A 203 -1.72 -12.37 -6.51
C ASP A 203 -3.25 -12.34 -6.50
N GLU A 204 -3.85 -11.39 -5.80
CA GLU A 204 -5.31 -11.22 -5.83
C GLU A 204 -5.84 -10.94 -7.25
N LYS A 205 -5.17 -10.07 -8.00
CA LYS A 205 -5.55 -9.79 -9.39
C LYS A 205 -5.41 -11.01 -10.27
N HIS A 206 -4.34 -11.79 -10.11
CA HIS A 206 -4.16 -13.05 -10.84
C HIS A 206 -5.28 -14.03 -10.56
N GLN A 207 -5.67 -14.19 -9.29
CA GLN A 207 -6.79 -15.06 -8.92
C GLN A 207 -8.11 -14.58 -9.53
N GLN A 208 -8.41 -13.29 -9.48
CA GLN A 208 -9.61 -12.71 -10.09
C GLN A 208 -9.66 -12.93 -11.60
N VAL A 209 -8.52 -12.73 -12.30
CA VAL A 209 -8.42 -12.99 -13.75
C VAL A 209 -8.64 -14.47 -14.08
N GLN A 210 -8.07 -15.38 -13.29
CA GLN A 210 -8.28 -16.82 -13.47
C GLN A 210 -9.75 -17.23 -13.28
N GLN A 211 -10.39 -16.72 -12.23
CA GLN A 211 -11.81 -16.96 -11.97
C GLN A 211 -12.70 -16.43 -13.11
N ALA A 212 -12.44 -15.19 -13.57
CA ALA A 212 -13.18 -14.62 -14.69
C ALA A 212 -13.02 -15.43 -16.00
N LYS A 213 -11.80 -15.94 -16.27
CA LYS A 213 -11.55 -16.83 -17.42
C LYS A 213 -12.35 -18.15 -17.31
N GLN A 214 -12.36 -18.77 -16.13
CA GLN A 214 -13.11 -19.99 -15.90
C GLN A 214 -14.63 -19.78 -16.09
N GLN A 215 -15.18 -18.71 -15.51
CA GLN A 215 -16.60 -18.35 -15.69
C GLN A 215 -16.95 -18.11 -17.16
N THR A 216 -16.08 -17.40 -17.90
CA THR A 216 -16.28 -17.14 -19.33
C THR A 216 -16.27 -18.45 -20.13
N GLN A 217 -15.38 -19.38 -19.80
CA GLN A 217 -15.30 -20.67 -20.48
C GLN A 217 -16.53 -21.52 -20.19
N GLN A 218 -17.00 -21.57 -18.95
CA GLN A 218 -18.23 -22.27 -18.58
C GLN A 218 -19.46 -21.70 -19.30
N ALA A 219 -19.60 -20.36 -19.33
CA ALA A 219 -20.69 -19.70 -20.05
C ALA A 219 -20.67 -20.02 -21.56
N LYS A 220 -19.49 -20.05 -22.18
CA LYS A 220 -19.34 -20.46 -23.58
C LYS A 220 -19.78 -21.92 -23.82
N GLN A 221 -19.39 -22.85 -22.95
CA GLN A 221 -19.79 -24.26 -23.04
C GLN A 221 -21.30 -24.40 -22.89
N GLN A 222 -21.92 -23.77 -21.91
CA GLN A 222 -23.37 -23.75 -21.71
C GLN A 222 -24.10 -23.19 -22.94
N THR A 223 -23.62 -22.07 -23.49
CA THR A 223 -24.19 -21.50 -24.72
C THR A 223 -24.10 -22.44 -25.90
N GLN A 224 -22.98 -23.14 -26.04
CA GLN A 224 -22.80 -24.14 -27.13
C GLN A 224 -23.71 -25.34 -26.96
N GLN A 225 -23.84 -25.86 -25.74
CA GLN A 225 -24.79 -26.96 -25.43
C GLN A 225 -26.23 -26.53 -25.68
N ALA A 226 -26.65 -25.34 -25.24
CA ALA A 226 -28.00 -24.82 -25.51
C ALA A 226 -28.28 -24.69 -27.01
N LYS A 227 -27.32 -24.19 -27.81
CA LYS A 227 -27.45 -24.11 -29.26
C LYS A 227 -27.59 -25.49 -29.93
N GLN A 228 -26.82 -26.48 -29.47
CA GLN A 228 -26.93 -27.86 -29.97
C GLN A 228 -28.30 -28.44 -29.64
N GLN A 229 -28.77 -28.25 -28.41
CA GLN A 229 -30.09 -28.74 -27.99
C GLN A 229 -31.22 -28.08 -28.78
N THR A 230 -31.15 -26.75 -28.99
CA THR A 230 -32.11 -26.03 -29.83
C THR A 230 -32.14 -26.57 -31.27
N LYS A 231 -30.98 -26.87 -31.85
CA LYS A 231 -30.88 -27.46 -33.20
C LYS A 231 -31.53 -28.84 -33.28
N LEU A 232 -31.28 -29.71 -32.29
CA LEU A 232 -31.92 -31.03 -32.23
C LEU A 232 -33.45 -30.92 -32.13
N ILE A 233 -33.96 -30.07 -31.25
CA ILE A 233 -35.39 -29.84 -31.10
C ILE A 233 -36.01 -29.31 -32.42
N GLN A 234 -35.30 -28.43 -33.12
CA GLN A 234 -35.77 -27.90 -34.40
C GLN A 234 -35.82 -29.01 -35.47
N GLU A 235 -34.81 -29.88 -35.55
CA GLU A 235 -34.75 -31.02 -36.46
C GLU A 235 -35.90 -32.02 -36.17
N GLU A 236 -36.18 -32.32 -34.89
CA GLU A 236 -37.31 -33.17 -34.48
C GLU A 236 -38.64 -32.54 -34.86
N LEU A 237 -38.82 -31.24 -34.63
CA LEU A 237 -40.05 -30.51 -34.99
C LEU A 237 -40.29 -30.54 -36.51
N ASP A 238 -39.25 -30.36 -37.30
CA ASP A 238 -39.37 -30.36 -38.76
C ASP A 238 -39.69 -31.79 -39.29
N GLN A 239 -39.14 -32.87 -38.69
CA GLN A 239 -39.50 -34.23 -38.99
C GLN A 239 -40.97 -34.52 -38.64
N GLU A 240 -41.45 -34.07 -37.49
CA GLU A 240 -42.83 -34.26 -37.06
C GLU A 240 -43.82 -33.50 -37.98
N LYS A 241 -43.47 -32.31 -38.43
CA LYS A 241 -44.25 -31.54 -39.42
C LYS A 241 -44.38 -32.33 -40.74
N VAL A 242 -43.26 -32.87 -41.25
CA VAL A 242 -43.26 -33.69 -42.48
C VAL A 242 -44.11 -34.95 -42.31
N ARG A 243 -44.03 -35.61 -41.15
CA ARG A 243 -44.82 -36.77 -40.80
C ARG A 243 -46.32 -36.44 -40.75
N SER A 244 -46.67 -35.37 -40.06
CA SER A 244 -48.03 -34.84 -39.92
C SER A 244 -48.64 -34.51 -41.32
N GLN A 245 -47.84 -33.81 -42.16
CA GLN A 245 -48.27 -33.50 -43.53
C GLN A 245 -48.54 -34.74 -44.37
N LYS A 246 -47.64 -35.73 -44.35
CA LYS A 246 -47.85 -37.02 -45.05
C LYS A 246 -49.08 -37.70 -44.53
N PHE A 247 -49.38 -37.69 -43.27
CA PHE A 247 -50.56 -38.28 -42.67
C PHE A 247 -51.83 -37.56 -43.12
N ALA A 248 -51.85 -36.24 -43.14
CA ALA A 248 -52.93 -35.42 -43.63
C ALA A 248 -53.21 -35.65 -45.11
N ASP A 249 -52.20 -35.76 -45.97
CA ASP A 249 -52.34 -36.10 -47.42
C ASP A 249 -52.89 -37.48 -47.63
N ARG A 250 -52.50 -38.47 -46.79
CA ARG A 250 -53.04 -39.80 -46.84
C ARG A 250 -54.54 -39.85 -46.47
N LEU A 251 -54.97 -39.13 -45.46
CA LEU A 251 -56.36 -39.00 -45.06
C LEU A 251 -57.20 -38.35 -46.16
N ARG A 252 -56.71 -37.33 -46.83
CA ARG A 252 -57.34 -36.67 -47.95
C ARG A 252 -57.51 -37.65 -49.12
N GLN A 253 -56.53 -38.52 -49.45
CA GLN A 253 -56.60 -39.51 -50.47
C GLN A 253 -57.64 -40.61 -50.16
N LEU A 254 -57.93 -40.85 -48.88
CA LEU A 254 -58.95 -41.82 -48.44
C LEU A 254 -60.37 -41.16 -48.34
N GLY A 255 -60.52 -39.91 -48.76
CA GLY A 255 -61.80 -39.23 -48.78
C GLY A 255 -62.27 -38.72 -47.41
N ILE A 256 -61.37 -38.61 -46.40
CA ILE A 256 -61.70 -38.15 -45.08
C ILE A 256 -61.44 -36.59 -45.04
N ASN A 257 -62.49 -35.89 -44.78
CA ASN A 257 -62.41 -34.40 -44.64
C ASN A 257 -61.89 -34.04 -43.26
N LEU A 258 -60.69 -33.44 -43.18
CA LEU A 258 -60.04 -33.05 -41.92
C LEU A 258 -60.67 -31.83 -41.25
N ASP A 259 -61.49 -31.06 -41.98
CA ASP A 259 -62.16 -29.84 -41.41
C ASP A 259 -63.47 -30.21 -40.68
N GLU A 260 -63.83 -31.53 -40.64
CA GLU A 260 -65.01 -32.02 -39.94
C GLU A 260 -64.65 -32.88 -38.69
N LEU A 261 -63.38 -32.93 -38.29
CA LEU A 261 -62.87 -33.58 -37.07
C LEU A 261 -62.41 -32.49 -36.02
#